data_cd9a8bdcc029fe7e1cb3b299e03806e1
#
_entry.id   cd9a8bdcc029fe7e1cb3b299e03806e1
#
_cell.length_a   1.000
_cell.length_b   1.000
_cell.length_c   1.000
_cell.angle_alpha   90.00
_cell.angle_beta   90.00
_cell.angle_gamma   90.00
#
_symmetry.space_group_name_H-M   'P 1'
#
loop_
_entity.id
_entity.type
_entity.pdbx_description
1 polymer ?
#
loop_
_entity_poly.entity_id
_entity_poly.type
_entity_poly.pdbx_seq_one_letter_code
_entity_poly.pdbx_strand_id
1 'polypeptide(L)'
;MNKQIKFIDLGVMDYKDAWDYQQNLFDEIVEIKKKNRKNNSELITPNYFLFVEHPHVYTLGKSGNMSNLLIDENQLKSKNASFYKINRGGDITYHGPGQIVGYPILDLENFFTDIHKYLRLLEETVINTLKIYGVEGERNSGKTGVWLDVESPFPRKICAMGVKASRWVTMHGFALNVDVNLDYFNNIIPCGLANNIVTSLNKELGDDYIDINLSLIHI
;
A
#
# COMPACT_ATOMS: atom_id res chain seq x y z
N MET A 1 23.04 -13.83 -1.22
CA MET A 1 22.01 -12.74 -1.12
C MET A 1 21.50 -12.41 -2.51
N ASN A 2 20.19 -12.46 -2.73
CA ASN A 2 19.54 -12.16 -4.01
C ASN A 2 18.91 -10.76 -3.97
N LYS A 3 19.41 -9.82 -4.77
CA LYS A 3 18.87 -8.46 -4.88
C LYS A 3 17.97 -8.26 -6.10
N GLN A 4 17.76 -9.30 -6.91
CA GLN A 4 16.84 -9.21 -8.04
C GLN A 4 15.40 -9.20 -7.56
N ILE A 5 14.60 -8.30 -8.08
CA ILE A 5 13.17 -8.17 -7.79
C ILE A 5 12.40 -8.43 -9.09
N LYS A 6 11.46 -9.37 -9.06
CA LYS A 6 10.56 -9.64 -10.18
C LYS A 6 9.35 -8.72 -10.06
N PHE A 7 9.20 -7.80 -11.02
CA PHE A 7 8.02 -6.95 -11.15
C PHE A 7 6.91 -7.72 -11.84
N ILE A 8 5.70 -7.63 -11.31
CA ILE A 8 4.50 -8.29 -11.85
C ILE A 8 3.35 -7.28 -11.79
N ASP A 9 2.84 -6.93 -12.96
CA ASP A 9 1.60 -6.17 -13.07
C ASP A 9 0.42 -7.15 -13.09
N LEU A 10 -0.50 -6.99 -12.13
CA LEU A 10 -1.71 -7.81 -12.00
C LEU A 10 -2.93 -7.16 -12.67
N GLY A 11 -2.76 -5.94 -13.20
CA GLY A 11 -3.86 -5.16 -13.74
C GLY A 11 -4.95 -4.89 -12.71
N VAL A 12 -6.21 -4.92 -13.15
CA VAL A 12 -7.37 -4.82 -12.24
C VAL A 12 -7.68 -6.19 -11.66
N MET A 13 -7.59 -6.35 -10.34
CA MET A 13 -7.80 -7.63 -9.66
C MET A 13 -8.59 -7.43 -8.36
N ASP A 14 -9.52 -8.37 -8.05
CA ASP A 14 -10.20 -8.39 -6.76
C ASP A 14 -9.21 -8.44 -5.59
N TYR A 15 -9.56 -7.76 -4.51
CA TYR A 15 -8.67 -7.65 -3.35
C TYR A 15 -8.35 -9.02 -2.72
N LYS A 16 -9.35 -9.91 -2.65
CA LYS A 16 -9.16 -11.24 -2.05
C LYS A 16 -8.22 -12.09 -2.90
N ASP A 17 -8.37 -12.06 -4.22
CA ASP A 17 -7.52 -12.80 -5.14
C ASP A 17 -6.06 -12.30 -5.09
N ALA A 18 -5.88 -10.98 -5.09
CA ALA A 18 -4.55 -10.39 -4.92
C ALA A 18 -3.94 -10.68 -3.55
N TRP A 19 -4.73 -10.71 -2.48
CA TRP A 19 -4.25 -11.09 -1.15
C TRP A 19 -3.83 -12.55 -1.08
N ASP A 20 -4.61 -13.46 -1.67
CA ASP A 20 -4.26 -14.88 -1.74
C ASP A 20 -2.98 -15.09 -2.57
N TYR A 21 -2.85 -14.37 -3.67
CA TYR A 21 -1.63 -14.42 -4.47
C TYR A 21 -0.39 -13.92 -3.69
N GLN A 22 -0.50 -12.80 -2.98
CA GLN A 22 0.55 -12.33 -2.08
C GLN A 22 0.90 -13.38 -1.01
N GLN A 23 -0.11 -14.01 -0.39
CA GLN A 23 0.11 -15.00 0.65
C GLN A 23 0.87 -16.23 0.13
N ASN A 24 0.55 -16.69 -1.09
CA ASN A 24 1.27 -17.80 -1.72
C ASN A 24 2.75 -17.47 -1.94
N LEU A 25 3.07 -16.30 -2.47
CA LEU A 25 4.46 -15.86 -2.67
C LEU A 25 5.20 -15.66 -1.34
N PHE A 26 4.51 -15.10 -0.35
CA PHE A 26 5.05 -14.94 1.00
C PHE A 26 5.39 -16.29 1.62
N ASP A 27 4.49 -17.28 1.54
CA ASP A 27 4.67 -18.60 2.11
C ASP A 27 5.77 -19.37 1.38
N GLU A 28 5.89 -19.23 0.05
CA GLU A 28 7.01 -19.78 -0.72
C GLU A 28 8.37 -19.33 -0.16
N ILE A 29 8.55 -18.02 0.02
CA ILE A 29 9.80 -17.46 0.56
C ILE A 29 10.05 -17.97 1.97
N VAL A 30 9.03 -17.96 2.83
CA VAL A 30 9.14 -18.44 4.22
C VAL A 30 9.53 -19.92 4.28
N GLU A 31 8.96 -20.76 3.40
CA GLU A 31 9.30 -22.20 3.36
C GLU A 31 10.75 -22.45 2.89
N ILE A 32 11.24 -21.67 1.91
CA ILE A 32 12.66 -21.72 1.52
C ILE A 32 13.55 -21.38 2.72
N LYS A 33 13.24 -20.31 3.46
CA LYS A 33 14.00 -19.89 4.65
C LYS A 33 13.98 -20.98 5.75
N LYS A 34 12.83 -21.62 5.98
CA LYS A 34 12.73 -22.74 6.92
C LYS A 34 13.57 -23.94 6.49
N LYS A 35 13.54 -24.30 5.20
CA LYS A 35 14.38 -25.38 4.63
C LYS A 35 15.86 -25.08 4.82
N ASN A 36 16.28 -23.85 4.49
CA ASN A 36 17.67 -23.41 4.66
C ASN A 36 18.12 -23.59 6.11
N ARG A 37 17.31 -23.11 7.06
CA ARG A 37 17.63 -23.23 8.50
C ARG A 37 17.66 -24.69 8.98
N LYS A 38 16.72 -25.53 8.52
CA LYS A 38 16.62 -26.94 8.96
C LYS A 38 17.74 -27.80 8.40
N ASN A 39 18.10 -27.59 7.12
CA ASN A 39 19.02 -28.48 6.38
C ASN A 39 20.42 -27.87 6.23
N ASN A 40 20.69 -26.71 6.84
CA ASN A 40 21.91 -25.93 6.65
C ASN A 40 22.22 -25.73 5.15
N SER A 41 21.18 -25.42 4.36
CA SER A 41 21.28 -25.20 2.91
C SER A 41 21.21 -23.68 2.59
N GLU A 42 21.64 -23.32 1.38
CA GLU A 42 21.70 -21.92 0.91
C GLU A 42 20.82 -21.71 -0.31
N LEU A 43 19.57 -22.24 -0.31
CA LEU A 43 18.63 -22.01 -1.39
C LEU A 43 18.32 -20.51 -1.46
N ILE A 44 18.33 -19.98 -2.69
CA ILE A 44 18.08 -18.57 -2.96
C ILE A 44 16.59 -18.26 -2.78
N THR A 45 16.25 -17.25 -1.99
CA THR A 45 14.90 -16.72 -1.85
C THR A 45 14.60 -15.73 -2.98
N PRO A 46 13.43 -15.83 -3.66
CA PRO A 46 12.99 -14.83 -4.62
C PRO A 46 12.48 -13.55 -3.93
N ASN A 47 12.39 -12.48 -4.71
CA ASN A 47 11.73 -11.24 -4.30
C ASN A 47 10.78 -10.80 -5.41
N TYR A 48 9.61 -10.27 -5.03
CA TYR A 48 8.57 -9.84 -5.94
C TYR A 48 8.12 -8.43 -5.60
N PHE A 49 7.70 -7.70 -6.62
CA PHE A 49 6.99 -6.44 -6.46
C PHE A 49 5.76 -6.47 -7.37
N LEU A 50 4.58 -6.53 -6.76
CA LEU A 50 3.32 -6.59 -7.47
C LEU A 50 2.72 -5.19 -7.56
N PHE A 51 2.20 -4.85 -8.73
CA PHE A 51 1.32 -3.71 -8.94
C PHE A 51 -0.08 -4.19 -9.23
N VAL A 52 -1.07 -3.49 -8.71
CA VAL A 52 -2.49 -3.85 -8.89
C VAL A 52 -3.37 -2.62 -8.71
N GLU A 53 -4.48 -2.59 -9.44
CA GLU A 53 -5.62 -1.73 -9.19
C GLU A 53 -6.77 -2.60 -8.65
N HIS A 54 -7.46 -2.14 -7.61
CA HIS A 54 -8.57 -2.88 -7.03
C HIS A 54 -9.92 -2.28 -7.38
N PRO A 55 -10.98 -3.07 -7.53
CA PRO A 55 -12.35 -2.59 -7.36
C PRO A 55 -12.54 -1.95 -5.97
N HIS A 56 -13.65 -1.27 -5.76
CA HIS A 56 -13.93 -0.59 -4.49
C HIS A 56 -13.89 -1.56 -3.30
N VAL A 57 -12.97 -1.33 -2.37
CA VAL A 57 -12.80 -2.17 -1.18
C VAL A 57 -12.30 -1.36 0.03
N TYR A 58 -12.87 -1.64 1.19
CA TYR A 58 -12.37 -1.17 2.47
C TYR A 58 -11.61 -2.28 3.17
N THR A 59 -10.44 -1.97 3.72
CA THR A 59 -9.63 -2.95 4.46
C THR A 59 -9.32 -2.45 5.86
N LEU A 60 -9.61 -3.27 6.87
CA LEU A 60 -9.32 -3.00 8.27
C LEU A 60 -8.08 -3.74 8.72
N GLY A 61 -7.02 -3.01 9.06
CA GLY A 61 -5.77 -3.57 9.56
C GLY A 61 -5.85 -4.01 11.03
N LYS A 62 -4.75 -4.54 11.55
CA LYS A 62 -4.69 -5.12 12.91
C LYS A 62 -4.98 -4.14 14.03
N SER A 63 -4.62 -2.87 13.86
CA SER A 63 -4.81 -1.82 14.87
C SER A 63 -6.14 -1.08 14.70
N GLY A 64 -6.94 -1.48 13.70
CA GLY A 64 -8.15 -0.76 13.34
C GLY A 64 -9.35 -1.10 14.23
N ASN A 65 -10.25 -0.12 14.37
CA ASN A 65 -11.53 -0.28 15.03
C ASN A 65 -12.66 -0.34 13.99
N MET A 66 -13.58 -1.30 14.13
CA MET A 66 -14.76 -1.40 13.25
C MET A 66 -15.64 -0.15 13.24
N SER A 67 -15.64 0.63 14.34
CA SER A 67 -16.34 1.92 14.39
C SER A 67 -15.80 2.97 13.42
N ASN A 68 -14.61 2.74 12.86
CA ASN A 68 -14.01 3.60 11.83
C ASN A 68 -14.58 3.34 10.42
N LEU A 69 -15.39 2.29 10.23
CA LEU A 69 -16.26 2.11 9.06
C LEU A 69 -17.61 2.75 9.36
N LEU A 70 -17.97 3.81 8.64
CA LEU A 70 -19.16 4.64 8.89
C LEU A 70 -20.39 4.18 8.11
N ILE A 71 -20.28 3.15 7.29
CA ILE A 71 -21.34 2.62 6.44
C ILE A 71 -21.62 1.16 6.77
N ASP A 72 -22.88 0.77 6.59
CA ASP A 72 -23.38 -0.59 6.82
C ASP A 72 -23.24 -1.49 5.56
N GLU A 73 -23.63 -2.76 5.68
CA GLU A 73 -23.58 -3.74 4.57
C GLU A 73 -24.44 -3.35 3.36
N ASN A 74 -25.60 -2.70 3.58
CA ASN A 74 -26.45 -2.27 2.49
C ASN A 74 -25.83 -1.11 1.72
N GLN A 75 -25.22 -0.19 2.44
CA GLN A 75 -24.47 0.93 1.86
C GLN A 75 -23.21 0.45 1.13
N LEU A 76 -22.49 -0.56 1.65
CA LEU A 76 -21.39 -1.19 0.93
C LEU A 76 -21.85 -1.77 -0.41
N LYS A 77 -22.95 -2.55 -0.40
CA LYS A 77 -23.53 -3.12 -1.61
C LYS A 77 -23.96 -2.07 -2.63
N SER A 78 -24.63 -1.00 -2.17
CA SER A 78 -25.09 0.09 -3.05
C SER A 78 -23.93 0.86 -3.72
N LYS A 79 -22.74 0.84 -3.10
CA LYS A 79 -21.50 1.44 -3.61
C LYS A 79 -20.64 0.44 -4.37
N ASN A 80 -21.08 -0.80 -4.59
CA ASN A 80 -20.30 -1.90 -5.15
C ASN A 80 -18.95 -2.08 -4.44
N ALA A 81 -18.91 -1.89 -3.12
CA ALA A 81 -17.70 -1.96 -2.32
C ALA A 81 -17.67 -3.23 -1.45
N SER A 82 -16.52 -3.86 -1.38
CA SER A 82 -16.23 -4.99 -0.49
C SER A 82 -15.61 -4.52 0.83
N PHE A 83 -15.62 -5.36 1.85
CA PHE A 83 -14.94 -5.11 3.11
C PHE A 83 -14.16 -6.34 3.57
N TYR A 84 -12.90 -6.16 3.98
CA TYR A 84 -12.07 -7.23 4.53
C TYR A 84 -11.34 -6.78 5.79
N LYS A 85 -11.37 -7.67 6.80
CA LYS A 85 -10.46 -7.57 7.96
C LYS A 85 -9.19 -8.33 7.66
N ILE A 86 -8.04 -7.67 7.73
CA ILE A 86 -6.77 -8.20 7.25
C ILE A 86 -5.65 -8.06 8.26
N ASN A 87 -4.49 -8.63 7.94
CA ASN A 87 -3.37 -8.74 8.88
C ASN A 87 -2.21 -7.75 8.65
N ARG A 88 -2.42 -6.69 7.83
CA ARG A 88 -1.44 -5.59 7.71
C ARG A 88 -1.41 -4.71 8.96
N GLY A 89 -0.35 -3.95 9.13
CA GLY A 89 -0.31 -2.86 10.11
C GLY A 89 -1.26 -1.72 9.74
N GLY A 90 -1.56 -0.88 10.73
CA GLY A 90 -2.44 0.27 10.58
C GLY A 90 -3.92 -0.03 10.77
N ASP A 91 -4.74 1.00 10.55
CA ASP A 91 -6.18 1.04 10.75
C ASP A 91 -6.93 0.80 9.43
N ILE A 92 -8.15 1.34 9.30
CA ILE A 92 -8.97 1.24 8.09
C ILE A 92 -8.39 2.09 6.95
N THR A 93 -8.51 1.59 5.73
CA THR A 93 -8.29 2.35 4.50
C THR A 93 -9.23 1.91 3.41
N TYR A 94 -9.23 2.64 2.31
CA TYR A 94 -9.98 2.36 1.10
C TYR A 94 -9.02 2.12 -0.07
N HIS A 95 -9.39 1.18 -0.95
CA HIS A 95 -8.79 1.01 -2.27
C HIS A 95 -9.89 1.04 -3.34
N GLY A 96 -9.55 1.56 -4.53
CA GLY A 96 -10.49 1.64 -5.62
C GLY A 96 -9.82 2.03 -6.94
N PRO A 97 -10.61 2.06 -8.04
CA PRO A 97 -10.13 2.49 -9.34
C PRO A 97 -9.47 3.87 -9.28
N GLY A 98 -8.38 4.03 -10.03
CA GLY A 98 -7.56 5.23 -10.01
C GLY A 98 -6.48 5.25 -8.91
N GLN A 99 -6.29 4.13 -8.18
CA GLN A 99 -5.27 3.99 -7.16
C GLN A 99 -4.21 2.97 -7.59
N ILE A 100 -2.93 3.35 -7.59
CA ILE A 100 -1.83 2.40 -7.78
C ILE A 100 -1.52 1.75 -6.44
N VAL A 101 -1.72 0.43 -6.36
CA VAL A 101 -1.38 -0.34 -5.17
C VAL A 101 -0.14 -1.17 -5.44
N GLY A 102 0.89 -1.00 -4.61
CA GLY A 102 2.15 -1.71 -4.69
C GLY A 102 2.34 -2.68 -3.52
N TYR A 103 2.63 -3.95 -3.82
CA TYR A 103 2.87 -5.00 -2.84
C TYR A 103 4.28 -5.59 -2.98
N PRO A 104 5.29 -5.03 -2.27
CA PRO A 104 6.62 -5.63 -2.23
C PRO A 104 6.62 -6.86 -1.32
N ILE A 105 6.92 -8.03 -1.89
CA ILE A 105 7.05 -9.31 -1.17
C ILE A 105 8.52 -9.70 -1.23
N LEU A 106 9.26 -9.23 -0.24
CA LEU A 106 10.72 -9.26 -0.22
C LEU A 106 11.22 -10.08 0.97
N ASP A 107 12.28 -10.83 0.77
CA ASP A 107 13.13 -11.30 1.86
C ASP A 107 14.13 -10.19 2.22
N LEU A 108 13.85 -9.46 3.28
CA LEU A 108 14.68 -8.33 3.70
C LEU A 108 16.09 -8.75 4.12
N GLU A 109 16.34 -10.03 4.46
CA GLU A 109 17.70 -10.52 4.72
C GLU A 109 18.60 -10.43 3.47
N ASN A 110 18.02 -10.37 2.28
CA ASN A 110 18.76 -10.09 1.04
C ASN A 110 19.24 -8.63 0.92
N PHE A 111 18.67 -7.72 1.70
CA PHE A 111 18.93 -6.28 1.63
C PHE A 111 19.44 -5.73 2.97
N PHE A 112 18.56 -5.72 3.98
CA PHE A 112 18.80 -5.27 5.35
C PHE A 112 17.65 -5.73 6.25
N THR A 113 17.91 -5.89 7.55
CA THR A 113 16.93 -6.33 8.55
C THR A 113 16.47 -5.17 9.43
N ASP A 114 15.72 -4.24 8.84
CA ASP A 114 15.17 -3.07 9.52
C ASP A 114 13.84 -2.65 8.86
N ILE A 115 12.73 -2.83 9.58
CA ILE A 115 11.38 -2.53 9.09
C ILE A 115 11.13 -1.01 9.02
N HIS A 116 11.70 -0.23 9.92
CA HIS A 116 11.55 1.23 9.85
C HIS A 116 12.26 1.79 8.63
N LYS A 117 13.49 1.34 8.37
CA LYS A 117 14.24 1.69 7.16
C LYS A 117 13.49 1.27 5.90
N TYR A 118 12.89 0.08 5.90
CA TYR A 118 12.08 -0.40 4.78
C TYR A 118 10.90 0.53 4.48
N LEU A 119 10.13 0.91 5.50
CA LEU A 119 9.02 1.85 5.34
C LEU A 119 9.49 3.23 4.83
N ARG A 120 10.61 3.75 5.36
CA ARG A 120 11.19 5.02 4.88
C ARG A 120 11.63 4.94 3.42
N LEU A 121 12.14 3.80 2.94
CA LEU A 121 12.49 3.60 1.53
C LEU A 121 11.26 3.52 0.63
N LEU A 122 10.17 2.89 1.08
CA LEU A 122 8.91 2.91 0.34
C LEU A 122 8.35 4.33 0.22
N GLU A 123 8.38 5.11 1.29
CA GLU A 123 7.97 6.52 1.25
C GLU A 123 8.86 7.31 0.29
N GLU A 124 10.19 7.11 0.35
CA GLU A 124 11.13 7.77 -0.56
C GLU A 124 10.84 7.47 -2.03
N THR A 125 10.53 6.21 -2.34
CA THR A 125 10.15 5.80 -3.70
C THR A 125 8.95 6.62 -4.20
N VAL A 126 7.90 6.72 -3.40
CA VAL A 126 6.69 7.48 -3.76
C VAL A 126 6.99 8.99 -3.83
N ILE A 127 7.78 9.54 -2.90
CA ILE A 127 8.19 10.95 -2.90
C ILE A 127 8.94 11.29 -4.19
N ASN A 128 9.90 10.44 -4.59
CA ASN A 128 10.66 10.64 -5.82
C ASN A 128 9.77 10.51 -7.07
N THR A 129 8.78 9.62 -7.06
CA THR A 129 7.79 9.52 -8.14
C THR A 129 6.96 10.79 -8.25
N LEU A 130 6.42 11.29 -7.14
CA LEU A 130 5.62 12.53 -7.11
C LEU A 130 6.42 13.73 -7.63
N LYS A 131 7.71 13.80 -7.30
CA LYS A 131 8.60 14.86 -7.76
C LYS A 131 8.74 14.92 -9.28
N ILE A 132 8.65 13.78 -9.98
CA ILE A 132 8.67 13.74 -11.46
C ILE A 132 7.48 14.51 -12.04
N TYR A 133 6.35 14.50 -11.32
CA TYR A 133 5.13 15.21 -11.69
C TYR A 133 5.02 16.62 -11.07
N GLY A 134 6.09 17.13 -10.46
CA GLY A 134 6.10 18.46 -9.86
C GLY A 134 5.33 18.56 -8.53
N VAL A 135 4.99 17.44 -7.89
CA VAL A 135 4.31 17.41 -6.60
C VAL A 135 5.30 17.09 -5.48
N GLU A 136 5.41 17.97 -4.50
CA GLU A 136 6.33 17.81 -3.37
C GLU A 136 5.71 16.96 -2.27
N GLY A 137 6.02 15.65 -2.30
CA GLY A 137 5.62 14.71 -1.24
C GLY A 137 6.57 14.78 -0.05
N GLU A 138 6.02 14.60 1.15
CA GLU A 138 6.74 14.70 2.41
C GLU A 138 6.41 13.56 3.36
N ARG A 139 7.28 13.35 4.37
CA ARG A 139 7.00 12.49 5.52
C ARG A 139 6.38 13.29 6.65
N ASN A 140 5.27 12.79 7.21
CA ASN A 140 4.67 13.40 8.40
C ASN A 140 5.21 12.69 9.66
N SER A 141 5.76 13.44 10.60
CA SER A 141 6.34 12.91 11.83
C SER A 141 5.31 12.09 12.63
N GLY A 142 5.69 10.85 12.99
CA GLY A 142 4.82 9.93 13.72
C GLY A 142 3.70 9.27 12.91
N LYS A 143 3.56 9.60 11.61
CA LYS A 143 2.55 9.03 10.72
C LYS A 143 3.20 8.37 9.51
N THR A 144 2.81 7.14 9.19
CA THR A 144 3.31 6.42 8.01
C THR A 144 2.54 6.84 6.76
N GLY A 145 3.25 6.86 5.61
CA GLY A 145 2.72 7.24 4.30
C GLY A 145 3.31 8.53 3.78
N VAL A 146 2.87 8.97 2.61
CA VAL A 146 3.33 10.21 1.99
C VAL A 146 2.23 11.26 2.06
N TRP A 147 2.63 12.45 2.41
CA TRP A 147 1.76 13.57 2.71
C TRP A 147 2.19 14.81 1.91
N LEU A 148 1.31 15.78 1.84
CA LEU A 148 1.58 17.12 1.30
C LEU A 148 1.27 18.15 2.38
N ASP A 149 2.01 19.26 2.36
CA ASP A 149 1.84 20.41 3.26
C ASP A 149 1.80 20.03 4.74
N VAL A 150 2.78 19.26 5.19
CA VAL A 150 2.82 18.69 6.55
C VAL A 150 2.91 19.76 7.65
N GLU A 151 3.47 20.93 7.35
CA GLU A 151 3.55 22.08 8.25
C GLU A 151 2.27 22.94 8.27
N SER A 152 1.32 22.65 7.35
CA SER A 152 0.05 23.38 7.30
C SER A 152 -0.94 22.88 8.38
N PRO A 153 -1.99 23.65 8.70
CA PRO A 153 -3.07 23.17 9.57
C PRO A 153 -3.86 21.99 8.99
N PHE A 154 -3.74 21.74 7.69
CA PHE A 154 -4.51 20.74 6.95
C PHE A 154 -3.60 19.88 6.04
N PRO A 155 -2.70 19.07 6.63
CA PRO A 155 -1.85 18.17 5.85
C PRO A 155 -2.70 17.12 5.12
N ARG A 156 -2.35 16.85 3.85
CA ARG A 156 -3.10 15.95 2.97
C ARG A 156 -2.31 14.68 2.71
N LYS A 157 -2.95 13.53 2.91
CA LYS A 157 -2.31 12.25 2.60
C LYS A 157 -2.57 11.85 1.15
N ILE A 158 -1.51 11.65 0.38
CA ILE A 158 -1.57 11.20 -1.02
C ILE A 158 -1.28 9.70 -1.16
N CYS A 159 -0.50 9.11 -0.25
CA CYS A 159 -0.19 7.69 -0.26
C CYS A 159 -0.33 7.08 1.13
N ALA A 160 -1.14 6.05 1.25
CA ALA A 160 -1.27 5.24 2.46
C ALA A 160 -0.29 4.07 2.42
N MET A 161 0.24 3.67 3.59
CA MET A 161 1.14 2.53 3.71
C MET A 161 0.78 1.67 4.91
N GLY A 162 0.81 0.35 4.70
CA GLY A 162 0.60 -0.61 5.77
C GLY A 162 1.15 -1.97 5.37
N VAL A 163 2.19 -2.43 6.06
CA VAL A 163 2.90 -3.67 5.74
C VAL A 163 2.69 -4.74 6.82
N LYS A 164 2.93 -5.98 6.47
CA LYS A 164 3.15 -7.09 7.38
C LYS A 164 4.57 -7.61 7.14
N ALA A 165 5.28 -7.93 8.21
CA ALA A 165 6.55 -8.64 8.13
C ALA A 165 6.55 -9.84 9.08
N SER A 166 7.09 -10.97 8.64
CA SER A 166 7.36 -12.14 9.47
C SER A 166 8.58 -12.85 8.94
N ARG A 167 9.52 -13.19 9.84
CA ARG A 167 10.82 -13.77 9.48
C ARG A 167 11.56 -12.95 8.42
N TRP A 168 11.44 -11.62 8.49
CA TRP A 168 12.00 -10.67 7.53
C TRP A 168 11.44 -10.79 6.11
N VAL A 169 10.35 -11.51 5.91
CA VAL A 169 9.59 -11.50 4.66
C VAL A 169 8.44 -10.50 4.78
N THR A 170 8.28 -9.65 3.77
CA THR A 170 7.24 -8.61 3.73
C THR A 170 6.04 -9.02 2.90
N MET A 171 4.88 -8.45 3.16
CA MET A 171 3.71 -8.42 2.28
C MET A 171 2.83 -7.21 2.57
N HIS A 172 1.81 -6.97 1.76
CA HIS A 172 1.11 -5.70 1.63
C HIS A 172 2.10 -4.58 1.21
N GLY A 173 1.77 -3.33 1.39
CA GLY A 173 2.66 -2.26 0.93
C GLY A 173 2.03 -0.89 0.98
N PHE A 174 1.84 -0.26 -0.17
CA PHE A 174 1.35 1.09 -0.29
C PHE A 174 0.19 1.22 -1.29
N ALA A 175 -0.54 2.32 -1.17
CA ALA A 175 -1.60 2.73 -2.08
C ALA A 175 -1.44 4.22 -2.39
N LEU A 176 -1.01 4.53 -3.61
CA LEU A 176 -0.85 5.87 -4.14
C LEU A 176 -2.14 6.30 -4.84
N ASN A 177 -2.73 7.38 -4.38
CA ASN A 177 -3.91 7.99 -5.00
C ASN A 177 -3.48 8.77 -6.25
N VAL A 178 -3.79 8.27 -7.45
CA VAL A 178 -3.53 8.97 -8.72
C VAL A 178 -4.78 9.71 -9.17
N ASP A 179 -5.84 8.98 -9.51
CA ASP A 179 -7.13 9.52 -9.99
C ASP A 179 -8.33 8.86 -9.29
N VAL A 180 -8.14 8.50 -8.05
CA VAL A 180 -9.15 7.79 -7.26
C VAL A 180 -10.30 8.71 -6.85
N ASN A 181 -11.54 8.19 -6.84
CA ASN A 181 -12.67 8.91 -6.28
C ASN A 181 -12.52 9.07 -4.76
N LEU A 182 -12.17 10.28 -4.33
CA LEU A 182 -11.90 10.61 -2.92
C LEU A 182 -13.14 10.57 -2.04
N ASP A 183 -14.36 10.61 -2.59
CA ASP A 183 -15.62 10.56 -1.81
C ASP A 183 -15.78 9.24 -1.05
N TYR A 184 -15.16 8.18 -1.52
CA TYR A 184 -15.19 6.89 -0.81
C TYR A 184 -14.47 6.97 0.55
N PHE A 185 -13.49 7.86 0.71
CA PHE A 185 -12.82 8.08 2.00
C PHE A 185 -13.73 8.72 3.06
N ASN A 186 -14.83 9.40 2.66
CA ASN A 186 -15.83 9.95 3.57
C ASN A 186 -16.61 8.85 4.34
N ASN A 187 -16.52 7.60 3.90
CA ASN A 187 -17.17 6.46 4.54
C ASN A 187 -16.32 5.81 5.66
N ILE A 188 -15.14 6.38 5.95
CA ILE A 188 -14.23 5.87 6.98
C ILE A 188 -13.62 7.00 7.80
N ILE A 189 -13.15 6.68 9.02
CA ILE A 189 -12.29 7.56 9.82
C ILE A 189 -10.87 6.98 9.77
N PRO A 190 -10.01 7.42 8.82
CA PRO A 190 -8.67 6.86 8.68
C PRO A 190 -7.82 7.17 9.91
N CYS A 191 -7.22 6.14 10.52
CA CYS A 191 -6.37 6.26 11.73
C CYS A 191 -7.08 6.92 12.94
N GLY A 192 -8.42 6.85 13.01
CA GLY A 192 -9.19 7.46 14.10
C GLY A 192 -9.11 8.99 14.19
N LEU A 193 -8.59 9.65 13.16
CA LEU A 193 -8.43 11.11 13.12
C LEU A 193 -9.42 11.69 12.10
N ALA A 194 -10.50 12.30 12.60
CA ALA A 194 -11.56 12.89 11.81
C ALA A 194 -11.12 14.03 10.85
N ASN A 195 -9.92 14.58 11.05
CA ASN A 195 -9.39 15.72 10.30
C ASN A 195 -8.29 15.33 9.28
N ASN A 196 -8.06 14.03 9.01
CA ASN A 196 -7.09 13.65 8.00
C ASN A 196 -7.69 13.84 6.61
N ILE A 197 -7.20 14.84 5.90
CA ILE A 197 -7.57 15.09 4.50
C ILE A 197 -6.81 14.10 3.61
N VAL A 198 -7.51 13.52 2.66
CA VAL A 198 -6.92 12.66 1.61
C VAL A 198 -6.94 13.43 0.29
N THR A 199 -5.89 13.26 -0.49
CA THR A 199 -5.79 13.85 -1.82
C THR A 199 -5.33 12.83 -2.86
N SER A 200 -5.27 13.23 -4.13
CA SER A 200 -4.78 12.42 -5.24
C SER A 200 -3.89 13.27 -6.16
N LEU A 201 -3.05 12.61 -6.96
CA LEU A 201 -2.13 13.28 -7.86
C LEU A 201 -2.87 14.19 -8.83
N ASN A 202 -3.93 13.71 -9.46
CA ASN A 202 -4.72 14.51 -10.41
C ASN A 202 -5.44 15.70 -9.74
N LYS A 203 -5.86 15.54 -8.48
CA LYS A 203 -6.42 16.68 -7.73
C LYS A 203 -5.39 17.78 -7.46
N GLU A 204 -4.12 17.41 -7.21
CA GLU A 204 -3.03 18.37 -6.97
C GLU A 204 -2.54 19.04 -8.28
N LEU A 205 -2.60 18.31 -9.40
CA LEU A 205 -2.20 18.81 -10.72
C LEU A 205 -3.26 19.67 -11.41
N GLY A 206 -4.53 19.53 -11.00
CA GLY A 206 -5.62 20.26 -11.61
C GLY A 206 -5.85 19.86 -13.07
N ASP A 207 -5.64 20.81 -14.01
CA ASP A 207 -5.89 20.60 -15.44
C ASP A 207 -4.80 19.73 -16.12
N ASP A 208 -3.66 19.49 -15.46
CA ASP A 208 -2.56 18.66 -15.95
C ASP A 208 -2.81 17.17 -15.65
N TYR A 209 -3.95 16.65 -16.09
CA TYR A 209 -4.39 15.27 -15.86
C TYR A 209 -3.35 14.23 -16.29
N ILE A 210 -3.14 13.21 -15.44
CA ILE A 210 -2.23 12.07 -15.69
C ILE A 210 -3.03 10.76 -15.73
N ASP A 211 -2.83 9.99 -16.80
CA ASP A 211 -3.32 8.61 -16.87
C ASP A 211 -2.57 7.73 -15.86
N ILE A 212 -3.30 6.89 -15.14
CA ILE A 212 -2.74 5.97 -14.14
C ILE A 212 -1.66 5.04 -14.74
N ASN A 213 -1.79 4.65 -15.99
CA ASN A 213 -0.83 3.79 -16.67
C ASN A 213 0.53 4.47 -16.88
N LEU A 214 0.56 5.80 -17.05
CA LEU A 214 1.80 6.57 -17.15
C LEU A 214 2.54 6.63 -15.81
N SER A 215 1.81 6.65 -14.69
CA SER A 215 2.41 6.67 -13.35
C SER A 215 3.16 5.37 -13.02
N LEU A 216 2.74 4.22 -13.54
CA LEU A 216 3.41 2.92 -13.31
C LEU A 216 4.81 2.86 -13.94
N ILE A 217 5.07 3.64 -14.99
CA ILE A 217 6.39 3.68 -15.66
C ILE A 217 7.47 4.28 -14.76
N HIS A 218 7.09 5.08 -13.77
CA HIS A 218 8.01 5.87 -12.94
C HIS A 218 8.20 5.32 -11.51
N ILE A 219 7.46 4.29 -11.12
CA ILE A 219 7.60 3.60 -9.83
C ILE A 219 8.52 2.40 -9.99
#